data_c27476d3767dbdde583c95b8c4817c00
#
_entry.id   c27476d3767dbdde583c95b8c4817c00
#
_cell.length_a   1.000
_cell.length_b   1.000
_cell.length_c   1.000
_cell.angle_alpha   90.00
_cell.angle_beta   90.00
_cell.angle_gamma   90.00
#
_symmetry.space_group_name_H-M   'P 1'
#
loop_
_entity.id
_entity.type
_entity.pdbx_description
1 polymer ?
#
loop_
_entity_poly.entity_id
_entity_poly.type
_entity_poly.pdbx_seq_one_letter_code
_entity_poly.pdbx_strand_id
1 'polypeptide(L)'
;MSKVCEYYFAPQSPWAYLGHTRFVSLAKQHGVQIDIKPCDLGKVFNVSGGLPLAKRAPQRQAYRLVEMKRWSDHLQVPLNLQPKFFPLPGDPAAKLIIATKLAHGNDAALEVAGAVMRALWAEDKNIGDTDALAAIASACGHD
;
A
#
# COMPACT_ATOMS: atom_id res chain seq x y z
N MET A 1 20.84 6.16 19.93
CA MET A 1 19.82 6.84 19.09
C MET A 1 19.05 5.78 18.33
N SER A 2 17.71 5.78 18.42
CA SER A 2 16.87 4.90 17.59
C SER A 2 16.96 5.34 16.13
N LYS A 3 17.18 4.38 15.22
CA LYS A 3 17.14 4.65 13.78
C LYS A 3 15.70 4.79 13.33
N VAL A 4 15.42 5.78 12.47
CA VAL A 4 14.11 6.01 11.87
C VAL A 4 14.22 5.82 10.37
N CYS A 5 13.28 5.07 9.78
CA CYS A 5 13.14 4.90 8.35
C CYS A 5 11.84 5.58 7.89
N GLU A 6 11.92 6.56 7.01
CA GLU A 6 10.75 7.16 6.37
C GLU A 6 10.22 6.22 5.29
N TYR A 7 8.94 5.88 5.38
CA TYR A 7 8.28 4.94 4.47
C TYR A 7 7.28 5.65 3.56
N TYR A 8 7.73 6.03 2.37
CA TYR A 8 6.90 6.64 1.33
C TYR A 8 6.29 5.58 0.42
N PHE A 9 4.97 5.57 0.29
CA PHE A 9 4.25 4.60 -0.55
C PHE A 9 2.89 5.11 -0.98
N ALA A 10 2.32 4.52 -2.03
CA ALA A 10 0.95 4.74 -2.43
C ALA A 10 0.07 3.55 -1.98
N PRO A 11 -1.05 3.78 -1.25
CA PRO A 11 -1.89 2.69 -0.73
C PRO A 11 -2.46 1.74 -1.79
N GLN A 12 -2.61 2.20 -3.03
CA GLN A 12 -3.07 1.39 -4.14
C GLN A 12 -1.95 0.66 -4.91
N SER A 13 -0.70 0.75 -4.46
CA SER A 13 0.43 0.11 -5.14
C SER A 13 0.51 -1.39 -4.82
N PRO A 14 0.51 -2.28 -5.84
CA PRO A 14 0.74 -3.71 -5.61
C PRO A 14 2.14 -4.02 -5.09
N TRP A 15 3.12 -3.20 -5.48
CA TRP A 15 4.51 -3.35 -5.03
C TRP A 15 4.66 -3.00 -3.55
N ALA A 16 3.98 -1.94 -3.10
CA ALA A 16 3.90 -1.62 -1.68
C ALA A 16 3.23 -2.75 -0.89
N TYR A 17 2.12 -3.30 -1.39
CA TYR A 17 1.44 -4.45 -0.79
C TYR A 17 2.36 -5.67 -0.65
N LEU A 18 3.04 -6.06 -1.73
CA LEU A 18 3.93 -7.23 -1.74
C LEU A 18 5.11 -7.09 -0.77
N GLY A 19 5.59 -5.87 -0.55
CA GLY A 19 6.75 -5.60 0.31
C GLY A 19 6.42 -5.24 1.76
N HIS A 20 5.19 -4.82 2.05
CA HIS A 20 4.83 -4.17 3.30
C HIS A 20 5.12 -5.02 4.56
N THR A 21 4.55 -6.20 4.64
CA THR A 21 4.71 -7.09 5.81
C THR A 21 6.17 -7.46 6.04
N ARG A 22 6.90 -7.75 4.98
CA ARG A 22 8.33 -8.07 5.04
C ARG A 22 9.15 -6.88 5.53
N PHE A 23 8.86 -5.67 5.03
CA PHE A 23 9.54 -4.45 5.44
C PHE A 23 9.30 -4.14 6.94
N VAL A 24 8.05 -4.22 7.39
CA VAL A 24 7.69 -4.00 8.80
C VAL A 24 8.40 -5.02 9.72
N SER A 25 8.39 -6.30 9.34
CA SER A 25 9.08 -7.35 10.09
C SER A 25 10.58 -7.11 10.16
N LEU A 26 11.20 -6.73 9.05
CA LEU A 26 12.64 -6.46 8.98
C LEU A 26 13.03 -5.25 9.86
N ALA A 27 12.27 -4.17 9.78
CA ALA A 27 12.48 -2.99 10.61
C ALA A 27 12.41 -3.34 12.10
N LYS A 28 11.41 -4.14 12.51
CA LYS A 28 11.26 -4.61 13.88
C LYS A 28 12.45 -5.45 14.33
N GLN A 29 12.93 -6.39 13.51
CA GLN A 29 14.10 -7.22 13.81
C GLN A 29 15.36 -6.39 14.05
N HIS A 30 15.51 -5.26 13.37
CA HIS A 30 16.67 -4.39 13.48
C HIS A 30 16.47 -3.19 14.44
N GLY A 31 15.36 -3.14 15.18
CA GLY A 31 15.07 -2.04 16.09
C GLY A 31 14.94 -0.68 15.40
N VAL A 32 14.49 -0.67 14.14
CA VAL A 32 14.26 0.54 13.34
C VAL A 32 12.81 0.97 13.47
N GLN A 33 12.59 2.23 13.82
CA GLN A 33 11.25 2.84 13.80
C GLN A 33 10.87 3.20 12.38
N ILE A 34 9.63 2.95 11.99
CA ILE A 34 9.09 3.36 10.69
C ILE A 34 8.25 4.62 10.86
N ASP A 35 8.60 5.66 10.12
CA ASP A 35 7.75 6.84 9.96
C ASP A 35 6.95 6.72 8.68
N ILE A 36 5.69 6.29 8.80
CA ILE A 36 4.81 6.01 7.65
C ILE A 36 4.32 7.30 6.99
N LYS A 37 4.50 7.38 5.67
CA LYS A 37 4.19 8.57 4.86
C LYS A 37 3.50 8.18 3.54
N PRO A 38 2.16 8.02 3.53
CA PRO A 38 1.44 7.83 2.28
C PRO A 38 1.65 9.03 1.35
N CYS A 39 1.87 8.76 0.06
CA CYS A 39 2.11 9.78 -0.94
C CYS A 39 1.30 9.56 -2.22
N ASP A 40 1.08 10.65 -2.96
CA ASP A 40 0.47 10.62 -4.29
C ASP A 40 1.53 10.44 -5.37
N LEU A 41 1.71 9.21 -5.84
CA LEU A 41 2.67 8.90 -6.91
C LEU A 41 2.32 9.56 -8.24
N GLY A 42 1.05 9.91 -8.48
CA GLY A 42 0.66 10.66 -9.68
C GLY A 42 1.33 12.03 -9.73
N LYS A 43 1.39 12.73 -8.60
CA LYS A 43 2.12 14.01 -8.48
C LYS A 43 3.63 13.81 -8.60
N VAL A 44 4.18 12.76 -7.99
CA VAL A 44 5.61 12.43 -8.08
C VAL A 44 6.02 12.14 -9.52
N PHE A 45 5.22 11.39 -10.28
CA PHE A 45 5.51 11.07 -11.69
C PHE A 45 5.62 12.32 -12.55
N ASN A 46 4.82 13.34 -12.29
CA ASN A 46 4.86 14.60 -13.07
C ASN A 46 6.21 15.34 -12.98
N VAL A 47 6.93 15.18 -11.87
CA VAL A 47 8.23 15.86 -11.64
C VAL A 47 9.43 14.92 -11.80
N SER A 48 9.23 13.61 -11.73
CA SER A 48 10.32 12.62 -11.82
C SER A 48 10.49 12.00 -13.21
N GLY A 49 9.59 12.31 -14.16
CA GLY A 49 9.56 11.69 -15.48
C GLY A 49 8.96 10.27 -15.48
N GLY A 50 8.36 9.82 -14.39
CA GLY A 50 7.63 8.57 -14.32
C GLY A 50 6.34 8.61 -15.16
N LEU A 51 5.93 7.44 -15.66
CA LEU A 51 4.69 7.32 -16.43
C LEU A 51 3.62 6.55 -15.62
N PRO A 52 2.39 7.09 -15.53
CA PRO A 52 1.23 6.34 -15.06
C PRO A 52 1.06 5.04 -15.86
N LEU A 53 0.55 3.99 -15.21
CA LEU A 53 0.44 2.65 -15.81
C LEU A 53 -0.22 2.67 -17.19
N ALA A 54 -1.36 3.35 -17.33
CA ALA A 54 -2.10 3.43 -18.59
C ALA A 54 -1.34 4.11 -19.75
N LYS A 55 -0.32 4.90 -19.45
CA LYS A 55 0.53 5.58 -20.45
C LYS A 55 1.80 4.80 -20.80
N ARG A 56 2.06 3.68 -20.16
CA ARG A 56 3.23 2.83 -20.46
C ARG A 56 2.98 2.01 -21.71
N ALA A 57 4.06 1.63 -22.41
CA ALA A 57 3.97 0.75 -23.58
C ALA A 57 3.23 -0.56 -23.23
N PRO A 58 2.41 -1.11 -24.15
CA PRO A 58 1.62 -2.32 -23.90
C PRO A 58 2.46 -3.50 -23.39
N GLN A 59 3.67 -3.66 -23.93
CA GLN A 59 4.59 -4.72 -23.51
C GLN A 59 5.00 -4.56 -22.02
N ARG A 60 5.18 -3.34 -21.55
CA ARG A 60 5.50 -3.07 -20.14
C ARG A 60 4.31 -3.32 -19.23
N GLN A 61 3.10 -3.01 -19.71
CA GLN A 61 1.87 -3.31 -18.96
C GLN A 61 1.67 -4.83 -18.82
N ALA A 62 1.89 -5.58 -19.90
CA ALA A 62 1.80 -7.04 -19.89
C ALA A 62 2.88 -7.68 -18.99
N TYR A 63 4.13 -7.23 -19.10
CA TYR A 63 5.23 -7.72 -18.26
C TYR A 63 4.99 -7.46 -16.77
N ARG A 64 4.36 -6.32 -16.42
CA ARG A 64 3.99 -6.01 -15.04
C ARG A 64 3.17 -7.13 -14.39
N LEU A 65 2.21 -7.71 -15.11
CA LEU A 65 1.40 -8.82 -14.59
C LEU A 65 2.23 -10.08 -14.35
N VAL A 66 3.15 -10.39 -15.27
CA VAL A 66 4.09 -11.52 -15.12
C VAL A 66 4.98 -11.33 -13.90
N GLU A 67 5.52 -10.13 -13.73
CA GLU A 67 6.40 -9.77 -12.62
C GLU A 67 5.66 -9.81 -11.27
N MET A 68 4.45 -9.28 -11.22
CA MET A 68 3.59 -9.33 -10.02
C MET A 68 3.30 -10.77 -9.60
N LYS A 69 2.99 -11.65 -10.57
CA LYS A 69 2.78 -13.06 -10.26
C LYS A 69 4.03 -13.74 -9.71
N ARG A 70 5.19 -13.51 -10.33
CA ARG A 70 6.47 -14.06 -9.86
C ARG A 70 6.78 -13.64 -8.42
N TRP A 71 6.59 -12.37 -8.10
CA TRP A 71 6.83 -11.87 -6.75
C TRP A 71 5.81 -12.39 -5.74
N SER A 72 4.53 -12.47 -6.11
CA SER A 72 3.49 -13.09 -5.28
C SER A 72 3.86 -14.53 -4.92
N ASP A 73 4.24 -15.33 -5.93
CA ASP A 73 4.64 -16.73 -5.74
C ASP A 73 5.91 -16.84 -4.88
N HIS A 74 6.94 -16.03 -5.18
CA HIS A 74 8.21 -16.06 -4.46
C HIS A 74 8.07 -15.65 -2.98
N LEU A 75 7.27 -14.62 -2.71
CA LEU A 75 7.04 -14.11 -1.36
C LEU A 75 5.93 -14.85 -0.61
N GLN A 76 5.20 -15.73 -1.27
CA GLN A 76 4.01 -16.41 -0.73
C GLN A 76 2.96 -15.41 -0.20
N VAL A 77 2.77 -14.30 -0.90
CA VAL A 77 1.79 -13.26 -0.60
C VAL A 77 0.62 -13.37 -1.56
N PRO A 78 -0.62 -13.63 -1.09
CA PRO A 78 -1.80 -13.72 -1.96
C PRO A 78 -2.02 -12.42 -2.72
N LEU A 79 -2.20 -12.52 -4.04
CA LEU A 79 -2.37 -11.37 -4.91
C LEU A 79 -3.33 -11.67 -6.05
N ASN A 80 -4.38 -10.87 -6.19
CA ASN A 80 -5.22 -10.83 -7.38
C ASN A 80 -4.51 -9.95 -8.43
N LEU A 81 -4.12 -10.50 -9.57
CA LEU A 81 -3.39 -9.75 -10.61
C LEU A 81 -4.22 -8.62 -11.22
N GLN A 82 -5.53 -8.80 -11.28
CA GLN A 82 -6.50 -7.85 -11.81
C GLN A 82 -7.66 -7.71 -10.81
N PRO A 83 -7.45 -7.03 -9.67
CA PRO A 83 -8.49 -6.88 -8.66
C PRO A 83 -9.64 -6.03 -9.19
N LYS A 84 -10.84 -6.30 -8.71
CA LYS A 84 -12.10 -5.74 -9.19
C LYS A 84 -12.13 -4.21 -9.20
N PHE A 85 -11.48 -3.58 -8.22
CA PHE A 85 -11.56 -2.13 -8.00
C PHE A 85 -10.29 -1.36 -8.39
N PHE A 86 -9.34 -1.99 -9.07
CA PHE A 86 -8.16 -1.31 -9.58
C PHE A 86 -8.30 -0.97 -11.08
N PRO A 87 -7.93 0.23 -11.55
CA PRO A 87 -7.37 1.37 -10.80
C PRO A 87 -8.41 2.17 -10.02
N LEU A 88 -7.99 2.80 -8.93
CA LEU A 88 -8.83 3.67 -8.11
C LEU A 88 -7.98 4.79 -7.46
N PRO A 89 -8.59 5.90 -6.99
CA PRO A 89 -7.91 6.95 -6.26
C PRO A 89 -7.37 6.44 -4.92
N GLY A 90 -6.12 6.79 -4.59
CA GLY A 90 -5.49 6.42 -3.33
C GLY A 90 -5.77 7.37 -2.16
N ASP A 91 -6.30 8.57 -2.43
CA ASP A 91 -6.49 9.63 -1.44
C ASP A 91 -7.35 9.23 -0.23
N PRO A 92 -8.52 8.58 -0.37
CA PRO A 92 -9.32 8.18 0.79
C PRO A 92 -8.55 7.25 1.74
N ALA A 93 -7.88 6.25 1.20
CA ALA A 93 -7.06 5.32 1.97
C ALA A 93 -5.84 6.02 2.61
N ALA A 94 -5.17 6.91 1.89
CA ALA A 94 -4.07 7.69 2.42
C ALA A 94 -4.49 8.57 3.60
N LYS A 95 -5.66 9.21 3.51
CA LYS A 95 -6.23 10.04 4.59
C LYS A 95 -6.55 9.21 5.83
N LEU A 96 -7.12 8.01 5.67
CA LEU A 96 -7.36 7.10 6.78
C LEU A 96 -6.04 6.73 7.49
N ILE A 97 -5.02 6.32 6.74
CA ILE A 97 -3.71 5.94 7.29
C ILE A 97 -3.06 7.10 8.04
N ILE A 98 -3.14 8.32 7.48
CA ILE A 98 -2.62 9.53 8.14
C ILE A 98 -3.41 9.84 9.41
N ALA A 99 -4.74 9.78 9.37
CA ALA A 99 -5.59 10.01 10.54
C ALA A 99 -5.28 8.99 11.66
N THR A 100 -5.12 7.71 11.31
CA THR A 100 -4.71 6.67 12.27
C THR A 100 -3.34 6.98 12.87
N LYS A 101 -2.37 7.40 12.05
CA LYS A 101 -1.05 7.81 12.54
C LYS A 101 -1.13 8.95 13.56
N LEU A 102 -1.93 9.98 13.27
CA LEU A 102 -2.07 11.13 14.14
C LEU A 102 -2.77 10.79 15.46
N ALA A 103 -3.73 9.89 15.43
CA ALA A 103 -4.50 9.49 16.61
C ALA A 103 -3.79 8.41 17.45
N HIS A 104 -3.15 7.43 16.80
CA HIS A 104 -2.68 6.20 17.44
C HIS A 104 -1.21 5.87 17.17
N GLY A 105 -0.49 6.67 16.39
CA GLY A 105 0.94 6.50 16.09
C GLY A 105 1.24 5.62 14.88
N ASN A 106 2.56 5.48 14.62
CA ASN A 106 3.04 4.80 13.42
C ASN A 106 2.67 3.30 13.37
N ASP A 107 2.72 2.59 14.49
CA ASP A 107 2.46 1.14 14.51
C ASP A 107 1.02 0.83 14.13
N ALA A 108 0.05 1.57 14.66
CA ALA A 108 -1.35 1.47 14.28
C ALA A 108 -1.57 1.80 12.79
N ALA A 109 -0.92 2.85 12.31
CA ALA A 109 -1.00 3.25 10.90
C ALA A 109 -0.38 2.20 9.95
N LEU A 110 0.69 1.53 10.35
CA LEU A 110 1.29 0.42 9.59
C LEU A 110 0.35 -0.78 9.51
N GLU A 111 -0.34 -1.11 10.60
CA GLU A 111 -1.34 -2.17 10.63
C GLU A 111 -2.52 -1.86 9.69
N VAL A 112 -3.10 -0.67 9.81
CA VAL A 112 -4.19 -0.22 8.93
C VAL A 112 -3.73 -0.15 7.47
N ALA A 113 -2.53 0.33 7.18
CA ALA A 113 -1.99 0.35 5.82
C ALA A 113 -1.87 -1.06 5.21
N GLY A 114 -1.38 -2.02 5.98
CA GLY A 114 -1.32 -3.42 5.56
C GLY A 114 -2.71 -4.00 5.26
N ALA A 115 -3.69 -3.75 6.13
CA ALA A 115 -5.07 -4.19 5.95
C ALA A 115 -5.73 -3.54 4.71
N VAL A 116 -5.52 -2.24 4.50
CA VAL A 116 -6.03 -1.51 3.32
C VAL A 116 -5.47 -2.08 2.02
N MET A 117 -4.15 -2.28 1.95
CA MET A 117 -3.51 -2.85 0.75
C MET A 117 -3.97 -4.29 0.48
N ARG A 118 -4.10 -5.11 1.52
CA ARG A 118 -4.62 -6.46 1.42
C ARG A 118 -6.07 -6.48 0.94
N ALA A 119 -6.90 -5.58 1.46
CA ALA A 119 -8.30 -5.44 1.06
C ALA A 119 -8.45 -5.24 -0.45
N LEU A 120 -7.62 -4.41 -1.06
CA LEU A 120 -7.61 -4.18 -2.50
C LEU A 120 -7.05 -5.40 -3.26
N TRP A 121 -5.85 -5.87 -2.89
CA TRP A 121 -5.07 -6.79 -3.72
C TRP A 121 -5.36 -8.27 -3.48
N ALA A 122 -5.95 -8.64 -2.35
CA ALA A 122 -6.26 -10.03 -2.02
C ALA A 122 -7.74 -10.30 -1.73
N GLU A 123 -8.53 -9.26 -1.39
CA GLU A 123 -9.91 -9.44 -0.93
C GLU A 123 -10.96 -8.77 -1.85
N ASP A 124 -10.53 -8.17 -2.95
CA ASP A 124 -11.40 -7.47 -3.92
C ASP A 124 -12.33 -6.42 -3.29
N LYS A 125 -11.82 -5.67 -2.29
CA LYS A 125 -12.56 -4.60 -1.64
C LYS A 125 -12.24 -3.23 -2.23
N ASN A 126 -13.21 -2.33 -2.22
CA ASN A 126 -13.05 -0.96 -2.71
C ASN A 126 -12.45 -0.05 -1.64
N ILE A 127 -11.15 0.18 -1.69
CA ILE A 127 -10.46 1.12 -0.77
C ILE A 127 -10.64 2.61 -1.15
N GLY A 128 -11.44 2.91 -2.16
CA GLY A 128 -11.92 4.26 -2.47
C GLY A 128 -13.24 4.60 -1.77
N ASP A 129 -13.89 3.60 -1.18
CA ASP A 129 -15.16 3.72 -0.47
C ASP A 129 -14.94 3.96 1.02
N THR A 130 -15.56 5.00 1.55
CA THR A 130 -15.42 5.42 2.96
C THR A 130 -15.95 4.36 3.92
N ASP A 131 -17.07 3.71 3.62
CA ASP A 131 -17.66 2.68 4.48
C ASP A 131 -16.77 1.42 4.55
N ALA A 132 -16.20 1.03 3.40
CA ALA A 132 -15.23 -0.06 3.35
C ALA A 132 -13.97 0.26 4.17
N LEU A 133 -13.48 1.50 4.08
CA LEU A 133 -12.32 1.96 4.84
C LEU A 133 -12.61 2.02 6.35
N ALA A 134 -13.78 2.51 6.76
CA ALA A 134 -14.21 2.51 8.16
C ALA A 134 -14.27 1.08 8.73
N ALA A 135 -14.84 0.14 7.97
CA ALA A 135 -14.87 -1.27 8.37
C ALA A 135 -13.47 -1.88 8.53
N ILE A 136 -12.51 -1.49 7.67
CA ILE A 136 -11.11 -1.94 7.79
C ILE A 136 -10.47 -1.38 9.06
N ALA A 137 -10.64 -0.09 9.34
CA ALA A 137 -10.10 0.54 10.55
C ALA A 137 -10.68 -0.10 11.82
N SER A 138 -12.00 -0.28 11.89
CA SER A 138 -12.66 -0.94 13.02
C SER A 138 -12.19 -2.39 13.21
N ALA A 139 -11.95 -3.13 12.14
CA ALA A 139 -11.39 -4.50 12.21
C ALA A 139 -9.96 -4.53 12.78
N CYS A 140 -9.20 -3.44 12.63
CA CYS A 140 -7.89 -3.25 13.26
C CYS A 140 -7.99 -2.67 14.69
N GLY A 141 -9.21 -2.43 15.22
CA GLY A 141 -9.42 -1.86 16.55
C GLY A 141 -9.28 -0.34 16.63
N HIS A 142 -9.41 0.34 15.50
CA HIS A 142 -9.31 1.80 15.39
C HIS A 142 -10.60 2.36 14.78
N ASP A 143 -11.30 3.18 15.54
CA ASP A 143 -12.53 3.88 15.10
C ASP A 143 -12.22 5.29 14.55
#